data_8d6bcef8de128c3aec8e6838c8f8f21c
#
_entry.id   8d6bcef8de128c3aec8e6838c8f8f21c
#
_cell.length_a   1.000
_cell.length_b   1.000
_cell.length_c   1.000
_cell.angle_alpha   90.00
_cell.angle_beta   90.00
_cell.angle_gamma   90.00
#
_symmetry.space_group_name_H-M   'P 1'
#
loop_
_entity.id
_entity.type
_entity.pdbx_description
1 polymer ?
#
loop_
_entity_poly.entity_id
_entity_poly.type
_entity_poly.pdbx_seq_one_letter_code
_entity_poly.pdbx_strand_id
1 'polypeptide(L)'
;VTGGTDIALEVTKKQNDLTNIFYLGSNKDLNFIKIKNHNLHIGAATSINKILPYLEKIYPSFAKMFLRYGSEQIRNVASIGGNLASASPIGDSSPVLIALDSKIIIEGKYKREVLLKNFFRGYRKTLLKNNELIKEIIIPINKKYFLKCYKISKRIDDDISSIFMAISG
;
A
#
# COMPACT_ATOMS: atom_id res chain seq x y z
N VAL A 1 -3.66 13.55 -3.08
CA VAL A 1 -2.31 12.97 -3.22
C VAL A 1 -1.68 12.79 -1.85
N THR A 2 -0.97 11.67 -1.62
CA THR A 2 -0.17 11.45 -0.42
C THR A 2 1.33 11.51 -0.76
N GLY A 3 2.06 10.40 -0.87
CA GLY A 3 3.50 10.39 -1.15
C GLY A 3 3.93 10.93 -2.53
N GLY A 4 3.06 10.90 -3.51
CA GLY A 4 3.30 11.48 -4.84
C GLY A 4 4.25 10.72 -5.76
N THR A 5 4.87 9.63 -5.32
CA THR A 5 5.94 8.93 -6.05
C THR A 5 5.53 8.34 -7.42
N ASP A 6 4.26 7.99 -7.59
CA ASP A 6 3.73 7.51 -8.88
C ASP A 6 3.14 8.68 -9.70
N ILE A 7 2.36 9.55 -9.06
CA ILE A 7 1.69 10.66 -9.75
C ILE A 7 2.69 11.72 -10.25
N ALA A 8 3.86 11.86 -9.62
CA ALA A 8 4.91 12.74 -10.10
C ALA A 8 5.38 12.37 -11.52
N LEU A 9 5.25 11.12 -11.94
CA LEU A 9 5.57 10.67 -13.28
C LEU A 9 4.63 11.25 -14.35
N GLU A 10 3.42 11.63 -13.98
CA GLU A 10 2.50 12.32 -14.89
C GLU A 10 3.12 13.65 -15.36
N VAL A 11 3.77 14.37 -14.44
CA VAL A 11 4.45 15.64 -14.75
C VAL A 11 5.81 15.39 -15.39
N THR A 12 6.67 14.58 -14.75
CA THR A 12 8.09 14.48 -15.12
C THR A 12 8.33 13.61 -16.37
N LYS A 13 7.45 12.65 -16.67
CA LYS A 13 7.59 11.75 -17.81
C LYS A 13 6.57 12.00 -18.90
N LYS A 14 5.32 12.30 -18.53
CA LYS A 14 4.24 12.50 -19.49
C LYS A 14 3.97 13.96 -19.82
N GLN A 15 4.62 14.89 -19.09
CA GLN A 15 4.47 16.35 -19.26
C GLN A 15 3.00 16.82 -19.11
N ASN A 16 2.22 16.12 -18.28
CA ASN A 16 0.83 16.47 -17.99
C ASN A 16 0.78 17.53 -16.91
N ASP A 17 -0.05 18.55 -17.08
CA ASP A 17 -0.34 19.53 -16.04
C ASP A 17 -1.32 18.95 -15.03
N LEU A 18 -0.98 19.06 -13.75
CA LEU A 18 -1.86 18.69 -12.63
C LEU A 18 -2.49 19.96 -12.06
N THR A 19 -3.70 20.31 -12.49
CA THR A 19 -4.33 21.60 -12.18
C THR A 19 -4.89 21.69 -10.76
N ASN A 20 -5.41 20.60 -10.19
CA ASN A 20 -6.01 20.59 -8.86
C ASN A 20 -5.44 19.44 -8.01
N ILE A 21 -4.55 19.77 -7.07
CA ILE A 21 -3.91 18.80 -6.18
C ILE A 21 -4.27 19.09 -4.73
N PHE A 22 -4.88 18.13 -4.05
CA PHE A 22 -5.05 18.13 -2.61
C PHE A 22 -4.00 17.24 -1.96
N TYR A 23 -3.08 17.82 -1.20
CA TYR A 23 -2.07 17.05 -0.47
C TYR A 23 -2.62 16.55 0.86
N LEU A 24 -2.68 15.24 1.02
CA LEU A 24 -3.23 14.55 2.19
C LEU A 24 -2.15 13.93 3.10
N GLY A 25 -0.87 14.02 2.71
CA GLY A 25 0.22 13.35 3.43
C GLY A 25 0.46 13.85 4.86
N SER A 26 0.08 15.10 5.18
CA SER A 26 0.16 15.68 6.52
C SER A 26 -1.08 15.46 7.38
N ASN A 27 -2.15 14.88 6.84
CA ASN A 27 -3.39 14.66 7.57
C ASN A 27 -3.20 13.55 8.62
N LYS A 28 -3.37 13.90 9.89
CA LYS A 28 -3.20 12.96 11.03
C LYS A 28 -4.22 11.82 11.03
N ASP A 29 -5.43 12.05 10.51
CA ASP A 29 -6.47 11.03 10.41
C ASP A 29 -6.18 9.96 9.33
N LEU A 30 -5.22 10.25 8.45
CA LEU A 30 -4.74 9.35 7.40
C LEU A 30 -3.31 8.85 7.66
N ASN A 31 -2.64 9.33 8.70
CA ASN A 31 -1.25 9.00 9.00
C ASN A 31 -1.12 8.47 10.44
N PHE A 32 -1.48 7.22 10.63
CA PHE A 32 -1.43 6.55 11.92
C PHE A 32 -1.13 5.06 11.77
N ILE A 33 -0.67 4.44 12.85
CA ILE A 33 -0.52 2.98 12.99
C ILE A 33 -1.07 2.61 14.37
N LYS A 34 -1.97 1.63 14.43
CA LYS A 34 -2.58 1.13 15.67
C LYS A 34 -2.76 -0.37 15.61
N ILE A 35 -2.60 -1.04 16.74
CA ILE A 35 -2.98 -2.46 16.90
C ILE A 35 -4.24 -2.49 17.75
N LYS A 36 -5.31 -3.05 17.20
CA LYS A 36 -6.60 -3.18 17.88
C LYS A 36 -7.30 -4.44 17.40
N ASN A 37 -7.93 -5.18 18.35
CA ASN A 37 -8.73 -6.37 18.05
C ASN A 37 -8.01 -7.37 17.15
N HIS A 38 -6.75 -7.68 17.44
CA HIS A 38 -5.90 -8.57 16.63
C HIS A 38 -5.75 -8.13 15.16
N ASN A 39 -5.82 -6.83 14.89
CA ASN A 39 -5.57 -6.25 13.57
C ASN A 39 -4.54 -5.12 13.69
N LEU A 40 -3.70 -5.01 12.67
CA LEU A 40 -2.86 -3.85 12.45
C LEU A 40 -3.63 -2.87 11.54
N HIS A 41 -3.92 -1.71 12.08
CA HIS A 41 -4.64 -0.63 11.43
C HIS A 41 -3.65 0.42 10.97
N ILE A 42 -3.62 0.74 9.68
CA ILE A 42 -2.66 1.66 9.07
C ILE A 42 -3.43 2.72 8.28
N GLY A 43 -3.22 3.98 8.63
CA GLY A 43 -3.76 5.10 7.85
C GLY A 43 -3.17 5.14 6.44
N ALA A 44 -4.00 5.45 5.45
CA ALA A 44 -3.61 5.34 4.04
C ALA A 44 -2.45 6.26 3.63
N ALA A 45 -2.23 7.38 4.34
CA ALA A 45 -1.12 8.29 4.09
C ALA A 45 0.19 7.88 4.79
N THR A 46 0.18 6.81 5.58
CA THR A 46 1.37 6.34 6.30
C THR A 46 2.44 5.84 5.33
N SER A 47 3.67 6.33 5.49
CA SER A 47 4.78 5.95 4.63
C SER A 47 5.26 4.53 4.92
N ILE A 48 5.85 3.89 3.92
CA ILE A 48 6.35 2.51 4.00
C ILE A 48 7.37 2.36 5.15
N ASN A 49 8.31 3.31 5.29
CA ASN A 49 9.31 3.24 6.36
C ASN A 49 8.70 3.32 7.77
N LYS A 50 7.60 4.06 7.96
CA LYS A 50 6.91 4.08 9.26
C LYS A 50 6.24 2.76 9.60
N ILE A 51 5.86 1.97 8.61
CA ILE A 51 5.18 0.69 8.79
C ILE A 51 6.17 -0.44 9.11
N LEU A 52 7.40 -0.35 8.59
CA LEU A 52 8.42 -1.41 8.71
C LEU A 52 8.61 -1.96 10.12
N PRO A 53 8.81 -1.15 11.18
CA PRO A 53 9.04 -1.68 12.54
C PRO A 53 7.88 -2.52 13.09
N TYR A 54 6.66 -2.27 12.64
CA TYR A 54 5.49 -3.07 13.01
C TYR A 54 5.43 -4.38 12.25
N LEU A 55 5.73 -4.33 10.94
CA LEU A 55 5.77 -5.53 10.10
C LEU A 55 6.90 -6.47 10.48
N GLU A 56 8.05 -5.96 10.89
CA GLU A 56 9.17 -6.79 11.38
C GLU A 56 8.75 -7.67 12.55
N LYS A 57 7.93 -7.14 13.46
CA LYS A 57 7.42 -7.87 14.62
C LYS A 57 6.28 -8.85 14.29
N ILE A 58 5.45 -8.52 13.31
CA ILE A 58 4.21 -9.25 13.02
C ILE A 58 4.40 -10.18 11.82
N TYR A 59 4.96 -9.68 10.73
CA TYR A 59 5.16 -10.38 9.46
C TYR A 59 6.56 -10.10 8.89
N PRO A 60 7.63 -10.70 9.45
CA PRO A 60 9.02 -10.42 9.05
C PRO A 60 9.29 -10.58 7.55
N SER A 61 8.63 -11.55 6.90
CA SER A 61 8.76 -11.77 5.45
C SER A 61 8.20 -10.58 4.63
N PHE A 62 7.13 -9.96 5.11
CA PHE A 62 6.57 -8.75 4.49
C PHE A 62 7.51 -7.55 4.68
N ALA A 63 8.02 -7.36 5.90
CA ALA A 63 9.00 -6.31 6.17
C ALA A 63 10.24 -6.44 5.28
N LYS A 64 10.81 -7.65 5.19
CA LYS A 64 11.97 -7.95 4.34
C LYS A 64 11.69 -7.63 2.87
N MET A 65 10.48 -7.88 2.39
CA MET A 65 10.08 -7.50 1.04
C MET A 65 10.03 -5.97 0.90
N PHE A 66 9.44 -5.25 1.87
CA PHE A 66 9.35 -3.79 1.82
C PHE A 66 10.71 -3.08 1.88
N LEU A 67 11.74 -3.68 2.46
CA LEU A 67 13.11 -3.15 2.37
C LEU A 67 13.61 -3.10 0.92
N ARG A 68 13.06 -3.93 0.03
CA ARG A 68 13.33 -3.96 -1.41
C ARG A 68 12.30 -3.16 -2.24
N TYR A 69 11.43 -2.40 -1.60
CA TYR A 69 10.46 -1.51 -2.25
C TYR A 69 11.10 -0.14 -2.47
N GLY A 70 11.58 0.11 -3.67
CA GLY A 70 12.28 1.36 -4.01
C GLY A 70 13.46 1.66 -3.08
N SER A 71 14.02 2.85 -3.22
CA SER A 71 15.05 3.35 -2.33
C SER A 71 14.48 3.76 -0.96
N GLU A 72 15.35 4.03 0.00
CA GLU A 72 14.93 4.57 1.30
C GLU A 72 14.21 5.91 1.15
N GLN A 73 14.66 6.77 0.26
CA GLN A 73 14.03 8.05 -0.05
C GLN A 73 12.59 7.85 -0.54
N ILE A 74 12.38 6.88 -1.42
CA ILE A 74 11.03 6.52 -1.90
C ILE A 74 10.18 5.98 -0.75
N ARG A 75 10.69 5.07 0.07
CA ARG A 75 9.95 4.50 1.20
C ARG A 75 9.59 5.52 2.27
N ASN A 76 10.36 6.60 2.41
CA ASN A 76 10.06 7.69 3.35
C ASN A 76 8.81 8.48 2.96
N VAL A 77 8.50 8.58 1.68
CA VAL A 77 7.36 9.36 1.17
C VAL A 77 6.24 8.51 0.57
N ALA A 78 6.56 7.38 -0.07
CA ALA A 78 5.56 6.48 -0.63
C ALA A 78 4.62 5.97 0.45
N SER A 79 3.31 6.16 0.26
CA SER A 79 2.28 5.73 1.21
C SER A 79 1.65 4.40 0.78
N ILE A 80 1.24 3.62 1.78
CA ILE A 80 0.59 2.32 1.55
C ILE A 80 -0.72 2.48 0.78
N GLY A 81 -1.54 3.46 1.14
CA GLY A 81 -2.81 3.73 0.45
C GLY A 81 -2.61 4.25 -0.97
N GLY A 82 -1.58 5.09 -1.20
CA GLY A 82 -1.21 5.54 -2.54
C GLY A 82 -0.80 4.38 -3.45
N ASN A 83 0.00 3.45 -2.92
CA ASN A 83 0.40 2.25 -3.67
C ASN A 83 -0.81 1.38 -4.07
N LEU A 84 -1.79 1.19 -3.18
CA LEU A 84 -3.02 0.47 -3.49
C LEU A 84 -3.90 1.24 -4.48
N ALA A 85 -4.07 2.55 -4.29
CA ALA A 85 -4.94 3.37 -5.14
C ALA A 85 -4.43 3.49 -6.58
N SER A 86 -3.10 3.45 -6.79
CA SER A 86 -2.49 3.45 -8.12
C SER A 86 -2.82 2.18 -8.92
N ALA A 87 -3.22 1.11 -8.23
CA ALA A 87 -3.55 -0.20 -8.81
C ALA A 87 -2.51 -0.65 -9.86
N SER A 88 -1.23 -0.39 -9.56
CA SER A 88 -0.14 -0.77 -10.45
C SER A 88 -0.04 -2.29 -10.54
N PRO A 89 0.07 -2.87 -11.75
CA PRO A 89 0.24 -4.33 -11.92
C PRO A 89 1.58 -4.84 -11.37
N ILE A 90 2.52 -3.94 -11.11
CA ILE A 90 3.83 -4.24 -10.54
C ILE A 90 3.94 -3.79 -9.07
N GLY A 91 2.81 -3.48 -8.42
CA GLY A 91 2.76 -3.08 -7.02
C GLY A 91 2.93 -4.27 -6.08
N ASP A 92 4.05 -4.35 -5.38
CA ASP A 92 4.41 -5.50 -4.54
C ASP A 92 3.56 -5.63 -3.25
N SER A 93 2.94 -4.55 -2.77
CA SER A 93 2.14 -4.61 -1.54
C SER A 93 0.81 -5.35 -1.71
N SER A 94 0.20 -5.23 -2.88
CA SER A 94 -1.15 -5.77 -3.13
C SER A 94 -1.23 -7.29 -2.99
N PRO A 95 -0.33 -8.11 -3.57
CA PRO A 95 -0.38 -9.55 -3.41
C PRO A 95 -0.23 -10.01 -1.95
N VAL A 96 0.64 -9.35 -1.19
CA VAL A 96 0.85 -9.69 0.24
C VAL A 96 -0.39 -9.37 1.05
N LEU A 97 -0.96 -8.18 0.85
CA LEU A 97 -2.15 -7.75 1.59
C LEU A 97 -3.39 -8.59 1.22
N ILE A 98 -3.48 -9.07 -0.04
CA ILE A 98 -4.52 -10.00 -0.48
C ILE A 98 -4.32 -11.37 0.18
N ALA A 99 -3.09 -11.89 0.20
CA ALA A 99 -2.78 -13.16 0.84
C ALA A 99 -3.08 -13.16 2.35
N LEU A 100 -3.01 -12.00 3.00
CA LEU A 100 -3.37 -11.81 4.41
C LEU A 100 -4.86 -11.50 4.64
N ASP A 101 -5.73 -11.64 3.64
CA ASP A 101 -7.15 -11.26 3.70
C ASP A 101 -7.39 -9.84 4.27
N SER A 102 -6.50 -8.94 3.95
CA SER A 102 -6.56 -7.55 4.41
C SER A 102 -7.81 -6.85 3.88
N LYS A 103 -8.26 -5.88 4.66
CA LYS A 103 -9.40 -5.03 4.32
C LYS A 103 -8.95 -3.59 4.16
N ILE A 104 -9.73 -2.81 3.44
CA ILE A 104 -9.58 -1.36 3.35
C ILE A 104 -10.87 -0.67 3.74
N ILE A 105 -10.71 0.48 4.37
CA ILE A 105 -11.81 1.41 4.59
C ILE A 105 -11.75 2.45 3.50
N ILE A 106 -12.82 2.54 2.74
CA ILE A 106 -13.06 3.60 1.77
C ILE A 106 -13.96 4.64 2.41
N GLU A 107 -13.59 5.90 2.32
CA GLU A 107 -14.34 7.04 2.84
C GLU A 107 -14.68 8.01 1.71
N GLY A 108 -15.93 8.48 1.70
CA GLY A 108 -16.50 9.47 0.83
C GLY A 108 -17.76 10.02 1.51
N LYS A 109 -18.89 10.14 0.79
CA LYS A 109 -20.17 10.46 1.41
C LYS A 109 -20.56 9.42 2.48
N TYR A 110 -20.23 8.16 2.25
CA TYR A 110 -20.42 7.05 3.19
C TYR A 110 -19.11 6.29 3.37
N LYS A 111 -18.91 5.77 4.58
CA LYS A 111 -17.80 4.88 4.90
C LYS A 111 -18.18 3.43 4.59
N ARG A 112 -17.28 2.69 3.96
CA ARG A 112 -17.49 1.27 3.65
C ARG A 112 -16.20 0.47 3.81
N GLU A 113 -16.33 -0.76 4.31
CA GLU A 113 -15.24 -1.73 4.40
C GLU A 113 -15.28 -2.65 3.17
N VAL A 114 -14.12 -2.93 2.60
CA VAL A 114 -13.97 -3.79 1.43
C VAL A 114 -12.80 -4.73 1.64
N LEU A 115 -12.99 -6.03 1.37
CA LEU A 115 -11.87 -6.96 1.26
C LEU A 115 -10.97 -6.55 0.11
N LEU A 116 -9.66 -6.48 0.33
CA LEU A 116 -8.73 -5.98 -0.68
C LEU A 116 -8.74 -6.80 -1.97
N LYS A 117 -8.97 -8.11 -1.89
CA LYS A 117 -9.12 -8.97 -3.07
C LYS A 117 -10.26 -8.53 -4.01
N ASN A 118 -11.25 -7.82 -3.50
CA ASN A 118 -12.38 -7.30 -4.25
C ASN A 118 -12.22 -5.84 -4.69
N PHE A 119 -11.09 -5.21 -4.37
CA PHE A 119 -10.87 -3.79 -4.61
C PHE A 119 -10.45 -3.48 -6.05
N PHE A 120 -9.64 -4.35 -6.65
CA PHE A 120 -9.12 -4.18 -8.01
C PHE A 120 -10.14 -4.67 -9.04
N ARG A 121 -10.36 -3.89 -10.11
CA ARG A 121 -11.37 -4.16 -11.15
C ARG A 121 -10.75 -4.39 -12.53
N GLY A 122 -9.44 -4.33 -12.64
CA GLY A 122 -8.70 -4.49 -13.89
C GLY A 122 -7.43 -3.63 -13.91
N TYR A 123 -6.82 -3.53 -15.05
CA TYR A 123 -5.58 -2.78 -15.21
C TYR A 123 -5.75 -1.33 -14.79
N ARG A 124 -5.05 -0.90 -13.71
CA ARG A 124 -5.12 0.43 -13.09
C ARG A 124 -6.54 0.89 -12.75
N LYS A 125 -7.46 -0.05 -12.49
CA LYS A 125 -8.86 0.26 -12.12
C LYS A 125 -9.17 -0.30 -10.75
N THR A 126 -9.81 0.53 -9.93
CA THR A 126 -10.22 0.19 -8.56
C THR A 126 -11.71 0.43 -8.34
N LEU A 127 -12.20 0.07 -7.16
CA LEU A 127 -13.56 0.38 -6.70
C LEU A 127 -13.76 1.83 -6.27
N LEU A 128 -12.70 2.65 -6.22
CA LEU A 128 -12.82 4.06 -5.81
C LEU A 128 -13.65 4.85 -6.82
N LYS A 129 -14.57 5.64 -6.30
CA LYS A 129 -15.30 6.67 -7.05
C LYS A 129 -14.53 8.01 -6.98
N ASN A 130 -14.88 8.96 -7.83
CA ASN A 130 -14.20 10.26 -7.93
C ASN A 130 -14.13 11.06 -6.62
N ASN A 131 -15.09 10.85 -5.71
CA ASN A 131 -15.20 11.53 -4.43
C ASN A 131 -14.88 10.62 -3.23
N GLU A 132 -14.16 9.54 -3.44
CA GLU A 132 -13.76 8.58 -2.41
C GLU A 132 -12.25 8.51 -2.29
N LEU A 133 -11.78 8.17 -1.09
CA LEU A 133 -10.38 7.88 -0.80
C LEU A 133 -10.24 6.62 0.07
N ILE A 134 -9.09 5.98 0.00
CA ILE A 134 -8.73 4.97 1.00
C ILE A 134 -8.36 5.71 2.27
N LYS A 135 -9.07 5.41 3.36
CA LYS A 135 -8.78 5.97 4.68
C LYS A 135 -7.79 5.12 5.45
N GLU A 136 -7.96 3.81 5.41
CA GLU A 136 -7.30 2.88 6.31
C GLU A 136 -7.13 1.52 5.64
N ILE A 137 -6.02 0.86 5.97
CA ILE A 137 -5.75 -0.54 5.65
C ILE A 137 -5.79 -1.33 6.96
N ILE A 138 -6.50 -2.45 6.98
CA ILE A 138 -6.65 -3.32 8.14
C ILE A 138 -6.04 -4.67 7.79
N ILE A 139 -4.97 -5.04 8.49
CA ILE A 139 -4.24 -6.28 8.27
C ILE A 139 -4.52 -7.19 9.48
N PRO A 140 -5.15 -8.36 9.31
CA PRO A 140 -5.32 -9.32 10.39
C PRO A 140 -3.97 -9.74 10.97
N ILE A 141 -3.88 -9.90 12.30
CA ILE A 141 -2.72 -10.44 13.00
C ILE A 141 -3.06 -11.86 13.43
N ASN A 142 -2.57 -12.83 12.69
CA ASN A 142 -2.75 -14.24 13.04
C ASN A 142 -1.39 -14.92 13.22
N LYS A 143 -1.04 -15.21 14.48
CA LYS A 143 0.23 -15.85 14.83
C LYS A 143 0.33 -17.32 14.38
N LYS A 144 -0.79 -17.94 14.01
CA LYS A 144 -0.82 -19.32 13.50
C LYS A 144 -0.52 -19.39 12.01
N TYR A 145 -0.66 -18.26 11.28
CA TYR A 145 -0.39 -18.23 9.84
C TYR A 145 1.08 -18.00 9.59
N PHE A 146 1.62 -18.76 8.66
CA PHE A 146 2.88 -18.40 8.04
C PHE A 146 2.63 -17.42 6.90
N LEU A 147 3.58 -16.54 6.67
CA LEU A 147 3.62 -15.68 5.48
C LEU A 147 5.01 -15.78 4.85
N LYS A 148 5.06 -16.06 3.57
CA LYS A 148 6.28 -16.02 2.76
C LYS A 148 6.07 -15.11 1.56
N CYS A 149 7.01 -14.19 1.35
CA CYS A 149 7.03 -13.27 0.23
C CYS A 149 8.30 -13.51 -0.59
N TYR A 150 8.16 -13.62 -1.89
CA TYR A 150 9.26 -13.84 -2.81
C TYR A 150 9.23 -12.75 -3.88
N LYS A 151 10.29 -11.96 -3.95
CA LYS A 151 10.50 -10.94 -4.98
C LYS A 151 11.71 -11.32 -5.81
N ILE A 152 11.49 -11.58 -7.08
CA ILE A 152 12.50 -11.83 -8.09
C ILE A 152 12.56 -10.61 -9.01
N SER A 153 13.73 -10.01 -9.16
CA SER A 153 13.99 -8.84 -9.98
C SER A 153 15.37 -8.95 -10.61
N LYS A 154 15.63 -8.20 -11.67
CA LYS A 154 16.96 -8.21 -12.33
C LYS A 154 18.05 -7.64 -11.45
N ARG A 155 17.73 -6.63 -10.63
CA ARG A 155 18.61 -6.03 -9.63
C ARG A 155 18.06 -6.31 -8.23
N ILE A 156 18.94 -6.29 -7.22
CA ILE A 156 18.52 -6.55 -5.83
C ILE A 156 17.68 -5.39 -5.30
N ASP A 157 18.13 -4.15 -5.53
CA ASP A 157 17.50 -2.94 -5.04
C ASP A 157 16.95 -2.08 -6.18
N ASP A 158 16.00 -1.22 -5.86
CA ASP A 158 15.39 -0.22 -6.76
C ASP A 158 14.90 -0.78 -8.09
N ASP A 159 14.36 -2.00 -8.08
CA ASP A 159 13.91 -2.64 -9.30
C ASP A 159 12.49 -3.20 -9.20
N ILE A 160 11.84 -3.23 -10.36
CA ILE A 160 10.51 -3.80 -10.54
C ILE A 160 10.58 -5.32 -10.39
N SER A 161 9.60 -5.91 -9.72
CA SER A 161 9.49 -7.37 -9.67
C SER A 161 9.22 -7.94 -11.05
N SER A 162 10.10 -8.82 -11.53
CA SER A 162 9.81 -9.70 -12.68
C SER A 162 8.79 -10.76 -12.29
N ILE A 163 8.94 -11.31 -11.07
CA ILE A 163 7.96 -12.21 -10.44
C ILE A 163 7.82 -11.78 -8.98
N PHE A 164 6.58 -11.72 -8.52
CA PHE A 164 6.27 -11.54 -7.12
C PHE A 164 5.23 -12.57 -6.66
N MET A 165 5.50 -13.22 -5.53
CA MET A 165 4.59 -14.20 -4.95
C MET A 165 4.48 -13.98 -3.44
N ALA A 166 3.25 -14.02 -2.92
CA ALA A 166 2.95 -14.07 -1.50
C ALA A 166 2.08 -15.29 -1.20
N ILE A 167 2.46 -16.06 -0.18
CA ILE A 167 1.76 -17.26 0.27
C ILE A 167 1.51 -17.12 1.76
N SER A 168 0.26 -17.33 2.17
CA SER A 168 -0.14 -17.43 3.58
C SER A 168 -0.96 -18.70 3.81
N GLY A 169 -0.87 -19.27 5.00
CA GLY A 169 -1.63 -20.46 5.40
C GLY A 169 -1.48 -20.76 6.89
#